data_98498ff3b99945928c0b0440bdaf855b
#
_entry.id   98498ff3b99945928c0b0440bdaf855b
#
_cell.length_a   1.000
_cell.length_b   1.000
_cell.length_c   1.000
_cell.angle_alpha   90.00
_cell.angle_beta   90.00
_cell.angle_gamma   90.00
#
_symmetry.space_group_name_H-M   'P 1'
#
loop_
_entity.id
_entity.type
_entity.pdbx_description
1 polymer ?
#
loop_
_entity_poly.entity_id
_entity_poly.type
_entity_poly.pdbx_seq_one_letter_code
_entity_poly.pdbx_strand_id
1 'polypeptide(L)'
;MMVLALATEAWAWKPLFVGHRGCNIGVENTVEAYRNGVDVYGYDGLECDVRVTKDGFYVISHDETTNRLGGNLTVADATLAELQAEQYTQTRGGVTYTGHICTVAEYLAICVEKGVFPVIELKWTTGINNNDMSNFEGLAHLVIDQGLADKAIFLTSMKKSQEYIAEHYPQFTRQWLCNANWEGNEEWCRQYGLMPSISIGNFDANTVKTFHQMGLNVAMWTVDSKDNYLKYGNMGVYMMTCNSLKPSEMPELEDIDWGTGALHEPCGATPTINTTEYYNPMTGMGVARDIVAGGICISVSHLSDGTVQARKVLLEP
;
A
#
# COMPACT_ATOMS: atom_id res chain seq x y z
N MET A 1 -24.05 46.04 -11.91
CA MET A 1 -23.87 44.61 -12.21
C MET A 1 -22.65 44.15 -11.42
N MET A 2 -22.86 43.53 -10.27
CA MET A 2 -21.79 43.08 -9.37
C MET A 2 -21.41 41.67 -9.79
N VAL A 3 -20.24 41.53 -10.37
CA VAL A 3 -19.68 40.20 -10.70
C VAL A 3 -19.23 39.59 -9.38
N LEU A 4 -19.97 38.61 -8.86
CA LEU A 4 -19.50 37.74 -7.79
C LEU A 4 -18.38 36.89 -8.42
N ALA A 5 -17.14 37.17 -8.08
CA ALA A 5 -16.04 36.23 -8.25
C ALA A 5 -16.29 35.07 -7.26
N LEU A 6 -16.74 33.93 -7.75
CA LEU A 6 -16.67 32.69 -7.01
C LEU A 6 -15.19 32.39 -6.82
N ALA A 7 -14.67 32.65 -5.62
CA ALA A 7 -13.39 32.11 -5.21
C ALA A 7 -13.57 30.58 -5.20
N THR A 8 -12.98 29.92 -6.16
CA THR A 8 -12.76 28.48 -6.08
C THR A 8 -11.77 28.29 -4.94
N GLU A 9 -12.23 27.80 -3.80
CA GLU A 9 -11.33 27.38 -2.73
C GLU A 9 -10.45 26.28 -3.34
N ALA A 10 -9.16 26.58 -3.51
CA ALA A 10 -8.18 25.56 -3.88
C ALA A 10 -8.12 24.55 -2.72
N TRP A 11 -8.45 23.31 -3.00
CA TRP A 11 -8.38 22.24 -2.01
C TRP A 11 -6.90 21.91 -1.79
N ALA A 12 -6.48 22.01 -0.54
CA ALA A 12 -5.13 21.64 -0.14
C ALA A 12 -5.05 20.12 0.06
N TRP A 13 -3.99 19.49 -0.43
CA TRP A 13 -3.80 18.06 -0.32
C TRP A 13 -2.36 17.67 0.08
N LYS A 14 -2.16 16.42 0.49
CA LYS A 14 -0.84 15.83 0.71
C LYS A 14 -0.80 14.44 0.10
N PRO A 15 0.33 14.04 -0.51
CA PRO A 15 0.59 12.64 -0.83
C PRO A 15 0.52 11.77 0.41
N LEU A 16 0.19 10.49 0.26
CA LEU A 16 0.34 9.50 1.33
C LEU A 16 1.83 9.22 1.57
N PHE A 17 2.21 9.16 2.83
CA PHE A 17 3.58 8.86 3.24
C PHE A 17 3.71 7.43 3.71
N VAL A 18 4.65 6.70 3.13
CA VAL A 18 4.92 5.30 3.44
C VAL A 18 6.33 5.16 4.01
N GLY A 19 6.46 4.55 5.17
CA GLY A 19 7.75 4.29 5.80
C GLY A 19 8.50 3.15 5.12
N HIS A 20 9.60 3.47 4.38
CA HIS A 20 10.44 2.50 3.69
C HIS A 20 11.17 1.59 4.68
N ARG A 21 10.82 0.30 4.70
CA ARG A 21 11.33 -0.68 5.67
C ARG A 21 11.12 -0.23 7.13
N GLY A 22 10.00 0.46 7.36
CA GLY A 22 9.70 1.14 8.62
C GLY A 22 10.13 2.61 8.62
N CYS A 23 11.35 2.90 9.07
CA CYS A 23 11.95 4.23 9.03
C CYS A 23 13.46 4.14 9.32
N ASN A 24 14.16 5.31 9.37
CA ASN A 24 15.60 5.36 9.69
C ASN A 24 15.93 5.36 11.21
N ILE A 25 14.95 5.19 12.09
CA ILE A 25 15.16 5.00 13.54
C ILE A 25 14.93 3.53 13.87
N GLY A 26 16.00 2.78 14.06
CA GLY A 26 16.02 1.33 14.21
C GLY A 26 16.76 0.64 13.07
N VAL A 27 16.88 -0.69 13.18
CA VAL A 27 17.32 -1.54 12.07
C VAL A 27 16.15 -1.68 11.09
N GLU A 28 16.40 -1.54 9.80
CA GLU A 28 15.37 -1.69 8.77
C GLU A 28 14.61 -3.02 8.91
N ASN A 29 13.34 -3.03 8.55
CA ASN A 29 12.52 -4.24 8.52
C ASN A 29 12.38 -4.93 9.90
N THR A 30 12.45 -4.18 11.00
CA THR A 30 12.25 -4.68 12.36
C THR A 30 11.02 -4.06 13.02
N VAL A 31 10.52 -4.71 14.05
CA VAL A 31 9.41 -4.23 14.87
C VAL A 31 9.63 -2.79 15.36
N GLU A 32 10.86 -2.46 15.78
CA GLU A 32 11.22 -1.13 16.27
C GLU A 32 11.12 -0.08 15.16
N ALA A 33 11.66 -0.37 13.96
CA ALA A 33 11.60 0.56 12.84
C ALA A 33 10.16 0.83 12.38
N TYR A 34 9.30 -0.18 12.41
CA TYR A 34 7.88 -0.04 12.08
C TYR A 34 7.14 0.82 13.09
N ARG A 35 7.32 0.56 14.39
CA ARG A 35 6.71 1.37 15.45
C ARG A 35 7.17 2.83 15.37
N ASN A 36 8.46 3.06 15.20
CA ASN A 36 9.01 4.41 15.05
C ASN A 36 8.53 5.11 13.76
N GLY A 37 8.28 4.37 12.69
CA GLY A 37 7.68 4.90 11.46
C GLY A 37 6.33 5.56 11.70
N VAL A 38 5.53 5.03 12.62
CA VAL A 38 4.24 5.62 12.99
C VAL A 38 4.39 6.60 14.16
N ASP A 39 5.00 6.17 15.26
CA ASP A 39 5.00 6.92 16.53
C ASP A 39 5.86 8.18 16.46
N VAL A 40 6.95 8.17 15.66
CA VAL A 40 7.90 9.30 15.55
C VAL A 40 7.73 10.07 14.25
N TYR A 41 7.47 9.37 13.15
CA TYR A 41 7.34 10.02 11.84
C TYR A 41 5.89 10.32 11.47
N GLY A 42 4.92 9.50 11.89
CA GLY A 42 3.51 9.68 11.56
C GLY A 42 3.18 9.25 10.13
N TYR A 43 3.80 8.18 9.64
CA TYR A 43 3.51 7.64 8.31
C TYR A 43 2.10 7.05 8.24
N ASP A 44 1.45 7.21 7.09
CA ASP A 44 0.12 6.68 6.79
C ASP A 44 0.14 5.18 6.51
N GLY A 45 1.26 4.70 5.98
CA GLY A 45 1.52 3.29 5.68
C GLY A 45 2.96 2.90 6.00
N LEU A 46 3.20 1.61 6.08
CA LEU A 46 4.51 1.02 6.30
C LEU A 46 4.85 0.07 5.16
N GLU A 47 6.08 0.12 4.66
CA GLU A 47 6.54 -0.79 3.62
C GLU A 47 7.48 -1.83 4.21
N CYS A 48 7.37 -3.08 3.71
CA CYS A 48 8.17 -4.22 4.13
C CYS A 48 8.55 -5.12 2.95
N ASP A 49 9.66 -5.87 3.10
CA ASP A 49 10.23 -6.78 2.11
C ASP A 49 10.00 -8.24 2.50
N VAL A 50 9.09 -8.96 1.85
CA VAL A 50 8.71 -10.32 2.24
C VAL A 50 9.57 -11.39 1.56
N ARG A 51 10.04 -12.35 2.37
CA ARG A 51 10.69 -13.59 1.96
C ARG A 51 10.14 -14.80 2.71
N VAL A 52 10.43 -15.99 2.21
CA VAL A 52 10.00 -17.28 2.81
C VAL A 52 11.21 -18.02 3.34
N THR A 53 11.13 -18.50 4.58
CA THR A 53 12.15 -19.29 5.24
C THR A 53 12.15 -20.75 4.76
N LYS A 54 13.17 -21.51 5.11
CA LYS A 54 13.27 -22.96 4.83
C LYS A 54 12.09 -23.78 5.35
N ASP A 55 11.57 -23.40 6.51
CA ASP A 55 10.44 -24.05 7.19
C ASP A 55 9.09 -23.38 6.89
N GLY A 56 9.03 -22.49 5.85
CA GLY A 56 7.80 -21.97 5.28
C GLY A 56 7.19 -20.76 5.99
N PHE A 57 7.90 -20.09 6.89
CA PHE A 57 7.45 -18.86 7.52
C PHE A 57 7.70 -17.64 6.63
N TYR A 58 6.80 -16.67 6.68
CA TYR A 58 6.98 -15.37 6.03
C TYR A 58 7.72 -14.42 6.98
N VAL A 59 8.90 -14.01 6.56
CA VAL A 59 9.77 -13.09 7.30
C VAL A 59 10.08 -11.86 6.46
N ILE A 60 10.56 -10.81 7.11
CA ILE A 60 10.82 -9.55 6.45
C ILE A 60 12.34 -9.33 6.35
N SER A 61 12.84 -9.35 5.11
CA SER A 61 14.25 -9.12 4.77
C SER A 61 14.38 -8.62 3.34
N HIS A 62 15.06 -7.48 3.17
CA HIS A 62 15.31 -6.96 1.82
C HIS A 62 16.24 -7.88 1.03
N ASP A 63 17.37 -8.24 1.60
CA ASP A 63 18.38 -9.08 0.94
C ASP A 63 18.06 -10.56 1.12
N GLU A 64 18.60 -11.40 0.26
CA GLU A 64 18.52 -12.88 0.37
C GLU A 64 19.29 -13.41 1.58
N THR A 65 20.28 -12.65 2.04
CA THR A 65 21.11 -12.98 3.19
C THR A 65 21.04 -11.90 4.26
N THR A 66 21.32 -12.27 5.49
CA THR A 66 21.37 -11.36 6.65
C THR A 66 22.70 -10.61 6.79
N ASN A 67 23.65 -10.85 5.88
CA ASN A 67 25.04 -10.36 5.96
C ASN A 67 25.17 -8.84 6.14
N ARG A 68 24.36 -8.06 5.42
CA ARG A 68 24.43 -6.58 5.49
C ARG A 68 24.03 -6.05 6.86
N LEU A 69 23.24 -6.82 7.61
CA LEU A 69 22.78 -6.47 8.96
C LEU A 69 23.61 -7.17 10.07
N GLY A 70 24.74 -7.78 9.70
CA GLY A 70 25.66 -8.41 10.65
C GLY A 70 25.40 -9.88 10.96
N GLY A 71 24.41 -10.50 10.31
CA GLY A 71 24.18 -11.93 10.35
C GLY A 71 25.05 -12.71 9.34
N ASN A 72 24.77 -13.98 9.13
CA ASN A 72 25.49 -14.83 8.20
C ASN A 72 24.63 -15.94 7.55
N LEU A 73 23.30 -15.78 7.58
CA LEU A 73 22.37 -16.77 7.07
C LEU A 73 21.79 -16.35 5.71
N THR A 74 21.43 -17.37 4.90
CA THR A 74 20.56 -17.22 3.74
C THR A 74 19.12 -17.49 4.20
N VAL A 75 18.21 -16.56 3.95
CA VAL A 75 16.83 -16.64 4.47
C VAL A 75 16.12 -17.90 4.02
N ALA A 76 16.24 -18.28 2.74
CA ALA A 76 15.59 -19.46 2.18
C ALA A 76 16.17 -20.79 2.68
N ASP A 77 17.40 -20.80 3.23
CA ASP A 77 18.09 -21.98 3.72
C ASP A 77 18.02 -22.12 5.25
N ALA A 78 17.54 -21.08 5.94
CA ALA A 78 17.44 -21.02 7.40
C ALA A 78 15.99 -21.18 7.87
N THR A 79 15.82 -21.79 9.04
CA THR A 79 14.55 -21.82 9.75
C THR A 79 14.26 -20.49 10.43
N LEU A 80 13.00 -20.22 10.76
CA LEU A 80 12.63 -19.03 11.50
C LEU A 80 13.40 -18.92 12.83
N ALA A 81 13.56 -20.04 13.55
CA ALA A 81 14.27 -20.07 14.82
C ALA A 81 15.75 -19.69 14.69
N GLU A 82 16.42 -20.13 13.61
CA GLU A 82 17.82 -19.76 13.33
C GLU A 82 17.94 -18.27 13.02
N LEU A 83 17.03 -17.72 12.20
CA LEU A 83 17.02 -16.29 11.87
C LEU A 83 16.72 -15.42 13.10
N GLN A 84 15.79 -15.83 13.97
CA GLN A 84 15.46 -15.12 15.21
C GLN A 84 16.59 -15.14 16.25
N ALA A 85 17.50 -16.11 16.17
CA ALA A 85 18.68 -16.16 17.03
C ALA A 85 19.78 -15.15 16.62
N GLU A 86 19.75 -14.64 15.37
CA GLU A 86 20.67 -13.60 14.94
C GLU A 86 20.29 -12.24 15.51
N GLN A 87 21.29 -11.47 15.92
CA GLN A 87 21.13 -10.05 16.25
C GLN A 87 21.59 -9.20 15.07
N TYR A 88 20.68 -8.41 14.53
CA TYR A 88 20.97 -7.45 13.47
C TYR A 88 21.53 -6.15 14.03
N THR A 89 22.39 -5.50 13.27
CA THR A 89 23.01 -4.23 13.62
C THR A 89 23.04 -3.31 12.40
N GLN A 90 22.64 -2.06 12.59
CA GLN A 90 22.70 -1.06 11.54
C GLN A 90 23.02 0.31 12.12
N THR A 91 23.97 1.03 11.50
CA THR A 91 24.32 2.40 11.90
C THR A 91 23.67 3.39 10.94
N ARG A 92 22.91 4.34 11.49
CA ARG A 92 22.22 5.41 10.74
C ARG A 92 22.39 6.75 11.47
N GLY A 93 22.83 7.80 10.76
CA GLY A 93 23.04 9.11 11.37
C GLY A 93 24.02 9.11 12.55
N GLY A 94 24.99 8.18 12.59
CA GLY A 94 25.96 8.03 13.68
C GLY A 94 25.43 7.26 14.91
N VAL A 95 24.19 6.80 14.89
CA VAL A 95 23.58 5.96 15.95
C VAL A 95 23.58 4.51 15.48
N THR A 96 24.06 3.59 16.33
CA THR A 96 24.00 2.15 16.07
C THR A 96 22.78 1.54 16.74
N TYR A 97 21.95 0.91 15.94
CA TYR A 97 20.74 0.20 16.35
C TYR A 97 20.98 -1.29 16.30
N THR A 98 20.28 -2.03 17.16
CA THR A 98 20.23 -3.51 17.14
C THR A 98 18.77 -3.94 17.04
N GLY A 99 18.56 -5.13 16.45
CA GLY A 99 17.21 -5.69 16.27
C GLY A 99 17.28 -7.15 15.87
N HIS A 100 16.14 -7.74 15.61
CA HIS A 100 15.99 -9.11 15.14
C HIS A 100 15.05 -9.13 13.94
N ILE A 101 15.06 -10.24 13.20
CA ILE A 101 14.15 -10.43 12.08
C ILE A 101 12.69 -10.30 12.55
N CYS A 102 11.89 -9.61 11.77
CA CYS A 102 10.47 -9.48 11.98
C CYS A 102 9.70 -10.47 11.10
N THR A 103 8.68 -11.11 11.62
CA THR A 103 7.75 -11.91 10.83
C THR A 103 6.69 -11.01 10.20
N VAL A 104 6.08 -11.46 9.10
CA VAL A 104 4.95 -10.76 8.49
C VAL A 104 3.77 -10.64 9.46
N ALA A 105 3.54 -11.66 10.29
CA ALA A 105 2.48 -11.62 11.30
C ALA A 105 2.67 -10.50 12.34
N GLU A 106 3.91 -10.29 12.83
CA GLU A 106 4.24 -9.19 13.75
C GLU A 106 4.07 -7.82 13.07
N TYR A 107 4.51 -7.69 11.83
CA TYR A 107 4.35 -6.46 11.05
C TYR A 107 2.87 -6.11 10.83
N LEU A 108 2.05 -7.07 10.38
CA LEU A 108 0.61 -6.85 10.18
C LEU A 108 -0.10 -6.48 11.50
N ALA A 109 0.28 -7.11 12.61
CA ALA A 109 -0.25 -6.75 13.93
C ALA A 109 0.07 -5.29 14.29
N ILE A 110 1.25 -4.78 13.94
CA ILE A 110 1.59 -3.36 14.12
C ILE A 110 0.72 -2.48 13.24
N CYS A 111 0.50 -2.85 11.97
CA CYS A 111 -0.37 -2.08 11.07
C CYS A 111 -1.79 -1.99 11.61
N VAL A 112 -2.34 -3.09 12.15
CA VAL A 112 -3.66 -3.11 12.79
C VAL A 112 -3.68 -2.24 14.05
N GLU A 113 -2.72 -2.42 14.96
CA GLU A 113 -2.61 -1.66 16.21
C GLU A 113 -2.54 -0.15 15.98
N LYS A 114 -1.76 0.25 14.98
CA LYS A 114 -1.50 1.67 14.66
C LYS A 114 -2.51 2.28 13.69
N GLY A 115 -3.37 1.46 13.07
CA GLY A 115 -4.36 1.91 12.10
C GLY A 115 -3.78 2.38 10.77
N VAL A 116 -2.58 1.91 10.39
CA VAL A 116 -1.88 2.24 9.14
C VAL A 116 -2.01 1.11 8.11
N PHE A 117 -1.88 1.43 6.82
CA PHE A 117 -1.96 0.42 5.78
C PHE A 117 -0.61 -0.25 5.50
N PRO A 118 -0.59 -1.57 5.23
CA PRO A 118 0.63 -2.28 4.84
C PRO A 118 0.92 -2.14 3.34
N VAL A 119 2.18 -1.88 3.00
CA VAL A 119 2.75 -2.00 1.65
C VAL A 119 3.74 -3.15 1.67
N ILE A 120 3.43 -4.24 0.98
CA ILE A 120 4.11 -5.53 1.08
C ILE A 120 4.88 -5.78 -0.21
N GLU A 121 6.20 -5.53 -0.20
CA GLU A 121 7.04 -5.87 -1.34
C GLU A 121 7.31 -7.37 -1.39
N LEU A 122 6.90 -8.00 -2.47
CA LEU A 122 7.23 -9.39 -2.76
C LEU A 122 8.63 -9.47 -3.39
N LYS A 123 9.59 -9.95 -2.64
CA LYS A 123 10.92 -10.28 -3.16
C LYS A 123 10.88 -11.62 -3.89
N TRP A 124 11.77 -11.81 -4.83
CA TRP A 124 11.96 -13.12 -5.44
C TRP A 124 12.39 -14.12 -4.37
N THR A 125 11.55 -15.09 -4.08
CA THR A 125 11.78 -16.09 -3.03
C THR A 125 11.07 -17.41 -3.38
N THR A 126 11.26 -18.44 -2.57
CA THR A 126 10.62 -19.75 -2.75
C THR A 126 9.11 -19.61 -2.76
N GLY A 127 8.46 -20.10 -3.82
CA GLY A 127 7.01 -20.08 -3.97
C GLY A 127 6.39 -18.68 -4.13
N ILE A 128 7.20 -17.62 -4.31
CA ILE A 128 6.74 -16.27 -4.68
C ILE A 128 7.71 -15.69 -5.71
N ASN A 129 7.43 -15.91 -6.99
CA ASN A 129 8.20 -15.38 -8.11
C ASN A 129 7.40 -15.48 -9.43
N ASN A 130 7.96 -15.00 -10.55
CA ASN A 130 7.28 -15.00 -11.85
C ASN A 130 6.85 -16.39 -12.39
N ASN A 131 7.36 -17.46 -11.83
CA ASN A 131 7.10 -18.83 -12.30
C ASN A 131 6.36 -19.69 -11.27
N ASP A 132 6.30 -19.21 -10.02
CA ASP A 132 5.72 -19.98 -8.91
C ASP A 132 5.13 -19.00 -7.88
N MET A 133 3.85 -19.13 -7.60
CA MET A 133 3.10 -18.34 -6.61
C MET A 133 2.46 -19.24 -5.54
N SER A 134 2.99 -20.47 -5.37
CA SER A 134 2.41 -21.47 -4.46
C SER A 134 2.39 -21.04 -2.97
N ASN A 135 3.32 -20.17 -2.56
CA ASN A 135 3.34 -19.62 -1.20
C ASN A 135 2.58 -18.27 -1.08
N PHE A 136 2.01 -17.74 -2.16
CA PHE A 136 1.29 -16.46 -2.07
C PHE A 136 -0.05 -16.60 -1.34
N GLU A 137 -0.75 -17.72 -1.48
CA GLU A 137 -2.04 -17.97 -0.82
C GLU A 137 -1.93 -17.82 0.71
N GLY A 138 -0.93 -18.45 1.33
CA GLY A 138 -0.71 -18.33 2.77
C GLY A 138 -0.42 -16.89 3.21
N LEU A 139 0.36 -16.14 2.43
CA LEU A 139 0.60 -14.71 2.69
C LEU A 139 -0.69 -13.87 2.56
N ALA A 140 -1.48 -14.14 1.51
CA ALA A 140 -2.75 -13.47 1.30
C ALA A 140 -3.73 -13.72 2.46
N HIS A 141 -3.80 -14.95 2.95
CA HIS A 141 -4.62 -15.32 4.11
C HIS A 141 -4.18 -14.59 5.38
N LEU A 142 -2.87 -14.45 5.65
CA LEU A 142 -2.39 -13.66 6.78
C LEU A 142 -2.91 -12.21 6.74
N VAL A 143 -2.95 -11.60 5.56
CA VAL A 143 -3.46 -10.23 5.38
C VAL A 143 -4.97 -10.16 5.56
N ILE A 144 -5.70 -11.13 4.97
CA ILE A 144 -7.18 -11.21 5.03
C ILE A 144 -7.65 -11.44 6.47
N ASP A 145 -7.03 -12.37 7.18
CA ASP A 145 -7.39 -12.75 8.55
C ASP A 145 -7.16 -11.62 9.56
N GLN A 146 -6.24 -10.69 9.26
CA GLN A 146 -6.04 -9.47 10.04
C GLN A 146 -7.03 -8.35 9.68
N GLY A 147 -7.96 -8.57 8.74
CA GLY A 147 -8.92 -7.56 8.29
C GLY A 147 -8.30 -6.42 7.50
N LEU A 148 -7.19 -6.67 6.80
CA LEU A 148 -6.43 -5.67 6.04
C LEU A 148 -6.61 -5.83 4.52
N ALA A 149 -7.52 -6.68 4.05
CA ALA A 149 -7.66 -6.99 2.63
C ALA A 149 -7.98 -5.77 1.74
N ASP A 150 -8.74 -4.82 2.26
CA ASP A 150 -9.11 -3.57 1.57
C ASP A 150 -8.07 -2.44 1.72
N LYS A 151 -7.04 -2.65 2.54
CA LYS A 151 -6.01 -1.65 2.84
C LYS A 151 -4.61 -2.05 2.37
N ALA A 152 -4.38 -3.35 2.22
CA ALA A 152 -3.07 -3.86 1.85
C ALA A 152 -2.72 -3.56 0.39
N ILE A 153 -1.46 -3.18 0.18
CA ILE A 153 -0.88 -2.93 -1.13
C ILE A 153 0.22 -3.97 -1.36
N PHE A 154 0.09 -4.77 -2.41
CA PHE A 154 1.16 -5.67 -2.84
C PHE A 154 2.04 -5.00 -3.90
N LEU A 155 3.30 -4.86 -3.59
CA LEU A 155 4.34 -4.21 -4.40
C LEU A 155 5.31 -5.26 -4.94
N THR A 156 5.64 -5.24 -6.22
CA THR A 156 6.73 -6.05 -6.78
C THR A 156 7.12 -5.59 -8.19
N SER A 157 8.37 -5.84 -8.58
CA SER A 157 8.84 -5.68 -9.96
C SER A 157 8.48 -6.87 -10.86
N MET A 158 8.01 -7.97 -10.30
CA MET A 158 7.68 -9.23 -10.99
C MET A 158 6.32 -9.12 -11.68
N LYS A 159 6.30 -8.90 -13.00
CA LYS A 159 5.06 -8.69 -13.77
C LYS A 159 4.07 -9.84 -13.67
N LYS A 160 4.52 -11.09 -13.84
CA LYS A 160 3.62 -12.26 -13.77
C LYS A 160 3.04 -12.46 -12.37
N SER A 161 3.77 -12.07 -11.33
CA SER A 161 3.23 -12.07 -9.97
C SER A 161 2.11 -11.04 -9.81
N GLN A 162 2.24 -9.84 -10.41
CA GLN A 162 1.18 -8.84 -10.43
C GLN A 162 -0.06 -9.31 -11.20
N GLU A 163 0.14 -9.95 -12.35
CA GLU A 163 -0.95 -10.55 -13.14
C GLU A 163 -1.68 -11.61 -12.32
N TYR A 164 -0.94 -12.52 -11.68
CA TYR A 164 -1.50 -13.55 -10.80
C TYR A 164 -2.34 -12.95 -9.65
N ILE A 165 -1.82 -11.92 -8.97
CA ILE A 165 -2.53 -11.27 -7.88
C ILE A 165 -3.80 -10.58 -8.42
N ALA A 166 -3.73 -9.94 -9.58
CA ALA A 166 -4.89 -9.29 -10.18
C ALA A 166 -6.01 -10.29 -10.53
N GLU A 167 -5.66 -11.48 -10.98
CA GLU A 167 -6.60 -12.52 -11.37
C GLU A 167 -7.22 -13.27 -10.19
N HIS A 168 -6.43 -13.57 -9.15
CA HIS A 168 -6.85 -14.45 -8.05
C HIS A 168 -7.25 -13.69 -6.78
N TYR A 169 -6.75 -12.47 -6.60
CA TYR A 169 -6.96 -11.63 -5.42
C TYR A 169 -7.27 -10.18 -5.80
N PRO A 170 -8.34 -9.93 -6.58
CA PRO A 170 -8.68 -8.60 -7.10
C PRO A 170 -8.95 -7.55 -6.02
N GLN A 171 -9.26 -7.98 -4.79
CA GLN A 171 -9.51 -7.09 -3.65
C GLN A 171 -8.27 -6.38 -3.15
N PHE A 172 -7.06 -6.85 -3.46
CA PHE A 172 -5.84 -6.18 -3.05
C PHE A 172 -5.46 -5.04 -4.00
N THR A 173 -5.04 -3.93 -3.44
CA THR A 173 -4.34 -2.89 -4.21
C THR A 173 -2.97 -3.38 -4.63
N ARG A 174 -2.54 -3.02 -5.82
CA ARG A 174 -1.28 -3.50 -6.42
C ARG A 174 -0.43 -2.34 -6.90
N GLN A 175 0.87 -2.44 -6.62
CA GLN A 175 1.87 -1.49 -7.12
C GLN A 175 2.95 -2.24 -7.92
N TRP A 176 3.27 -1.72 -9.08
CA TRP A 176 4.39 -2.22 -9.86
C TRP A 176 5.66 -1.41 -9.58
N LEU A 177 6.64 -2.06 -8.94
CA LEU A 177 7.95 -1.47 -8.65
C LEU A 177 8.77 -1.36 -9.93
N CYS A 178 9.11 -0.15 -10.33
CA CYS A 178 9.87 0.09 -11.55
C CYS A 178 10.85 1.27 -11.42
N ASN A 179 11.80 1.30 -12.34
CA ASN A 179 12.72 2.40 -12.56
C ASN A 179 12.28 3.15 -13.83
N ALA A 180 13.18 3.36 -14.79
CA ALA A 180 12.85 3.97 -16.10
C ALA A 180 12.11 3.01 -17.07
N ASN A 181 11.89 1.76 -16.68
CA ASN A 181 11.24 0.75 -17.52
C ASN A 181 9.70 0.79 -17.49
N TRP A 182 9.11 1.88 -16.99
CA TRP A 182 7.66 2.10 -17.03
C TRP A 182 7.17 2.43 -18.45
N GLU A 183 8.01 3.07 -19.28
CA GLU A 183 7.69 3.43 -20.65
C GLU A 183 7.29 2.20 -21.49
N GLY A 184 6.17 2.32 -22.20
CA GLY A 184 5.60 1.24 -23.00
C GLY A 184 4.87 0.17 -22.20
N ASN A 185 4.66 0.40 -20.90
CA ASN A 185 3.90 -0.49 -20.01
C ASN A 185 2.64 0.16 -19.42
N GLU A 186 2.27 1.35 -19.87
CA GLU A 186 1.16 2.14 -19.36
C GLU A 186 -0.16 1.38 -19.52
N GLU A 187 -0.38 0.80 -20.70
CA GLU A 187 -1.59 0.02 -21.00
C GLU A 187 -1.64 -1.29 -20.18
N TRP A 188 -0.50 -1.94 -19.94
CA TRP A 188 -0.43 -3.09 -19.04
C TRP A 188 -0.77 -2.70 -17.61
N CYS A 189 -0.28 -1.57 -17.11
CA CYS A 189 -0.68 -1.04 -15.81
C CYS A 189 -2.18 -0.78 -15.76
N ARG A 190 -2.76 -0.19 -16.79
CA ARG A 190 -4.20 0.06 -16.88
C ARG A 190 -5.01 -1.24 -16.89
N GLN A 191 -4.59 -2.22 -17.70
CA GLN A 191 -5.27 -3.51 -17.83
C GLN A 191 -5.38 -4.24 -16.49
N TYR A 192 -4.33 -4.21 -15.67
CA TYR A 192 -4.27 -4.92 -14.40
C TYR A 192 -4.53 -4.03 -13.18
N GLY A 193 -4.91 -2.77 -13.38
CA GLY A 193 -5.18 -1.81 -12.30
C GLY A 193 -3.97 -1.58 -11.38
N LEU A 194 -2.78 -1.41 -11.97
CA LEU A 194 -1.52 -1.29 -11.26
C LEU A 194 -1.15 0.18 -11.07
N MET A 195 -0.88 0.59 -9.85
CA MET A 195 -0.22 1.87 -9.56
C MET A 195 1.29 1.70 -9.81
N PRO A 196 1.89 2.39 -10.80
CA PRO A 196 3.34 2.37 -10.96
C PRO A 196 4.01 3.04 -9.76
N SER A 197 4.99 2.35 -9.16
CA SER A 197 5.86 2.86 -8.10
C SER A 197 7.25 3.09 -8.69
N ILE A 198 7.52 4.35 -9.09
CA ILE A 198 8.66 4.70 -9.91
C ILE A 198 9.79 5.28 -9.05
N SER A 199 11.03 4.88 -9.32
CA SER A 199 12.18 5.44 -8.60
C SER A 199 12.40 6.91 -8.95
N ILE A 200 12.84 7.68 -7.95
CA ILE A 200 13.11 9.12 -8.08
C ILE A 200 14.05 9.42 -9.26
N GLY A 201 13.73 10.46 -10.03
CA GLY A 201 14.53 10.90 -11.17
C GLY A 201 14.22 10.20 -12.51
N ASN A 202 13.35 9.19 -12.51
CA ASN A 202 13.03 8.40 -13.70
C ASN A 202 11.69 8.74 -14.35
N PHE A 203 11.07 9.87 -14.01
CA PHE A 203 9.81 10.34 -14.58
C PHE A 203 9.64 11.85 -14.42
N ASP A 204 8.67 12.42 -15.10
CA ASP A 204 8.31 13.84 -15.08
C ASP A 204 6.80 14.05 -14.91
N ALA A 205 6.36 15.31 -14.98
CA ALA A 205 4.95 15.68 -14.84
C ALA A 205 4.07 15.08 -15.96
N ASN A 206 4.60 14.88 -17.16
CA ASN A 206 3.84 14.28 -18.26
C ASN A 206 3.57 12.80 -17.98
N THR A 207 4.52 12.10 -17.38
CA THR A 207 4.36 10.71 -16.92
C THR A 207 3.19 10.60 -15.94
N VAL A 208 3.21 11.43 -14.89
CA VAL A 208 2.13 11.43 -13.87
C VAL A 208 0.79 11.74 -14.51
N LYS A 209 0.73 12.77 -15.37
CA LYS A 209 -0.47 13.14 -16.12
C LYS A 209 -0.99 11.99 -16.99
N THR A 210 -0.10 11.27 -17.68
CA THR A 210 -0.48 10.14 -18.54
C THR A 210 -1.18 9.05 -17.73
N PHE A 211 -0.61 8.63 -16.60
CA PHE A 211 -1.23 7.64 -15.73
C PHE A 211 -2.55 8.12 -15.13
N HIS A 212 -2.63 9.39 -14.73
CA HIS A 212 -3.89 9.98 -14.25
C HIS A 212 -4.99 9.97 -15.31
N GLN A 213 -4.68 10.27 -16.56
CA GLN A 213 -5.64 10.20 -17.67
C GLN A 213 -6.13 8.77 -17.94
N MET A 214 -5.36 7.76 -17.53
CA MET A 214 -5.75 6.35 -17.56
C MET A 214 -6.50 5.89 -16.30
N GLY A 215 -6.77 6.79 -15.34
CA GLY A 215 -7.41 6.48 -14.06
C GLY A 215 -6.48 5.81 -13.05
N LEU A 216 -5.16 5.96 -13.20
CA LEU A 216 -4.15 5.37 -12.32
C LEU A 216 -3.39 6.44 -11.57
N ASN A 217 -3.15 6.21 -10.28
CA ASN A 217 -2.25 7.01 -9.47
C ASN A 217 -0.79 6.59 -9.68
N VAL A 218 0.16 7.47 -9.32
CA VAL A 218 1.59 7.20 -9.33
C VAL A 218 2.15 7.25 -7.92
N ALA A 219 2.88 6.20 -7.53
CA ALA A 219 3.71 6.18 -6.33
C ALA A 219 5.19 6.39 -6.70
N MET A 220 5.99 6.79 -5.72
CA MET A 220 7.44 6.92 -5.93
C MET A 220 8.26 6.54 -4.71
N TRP A 221 9.55 6.24 -4.95
CA TRP A 221 10.56 5.89 -3.94
C TRP A 221 11.96 6.37 -4.34
N THR A 222 12.85 6.78 -3.43
CA THR A 222 12.53 7.17 -2.06
C THR A 222 12.64 8.68 -1.93
N VAL A 223 11.73 9.29 -1.20
CA VAL A 223 11.65 10.76 -1.03
C VAL A 223 12.11 11.13 0.37
N ASP A 224 13.31 11.70 0.49
CA ASP A 224 13.92 12.03 1.78
C ASP A 224 14.32 13.50 1.91
N SER A 225 13.80 14.38 1.03
CA SER A 225 14.01 15.82 1.13
C SER A 225 12.73 16.60 0.82
N LYS A 226 12.59 17.76 1.48
CA LYS A 226 11.50 18.69 1.24
C LYS A 226 11.43 19.17 -0.22
N ASP A 227 12.60 19.36 -0.87
CA ASP A 227 12.65 19.80 -2.27
C ASP A 227 12.07 18.73 -3.20
N ASN A 228 12.39 17.46 -2.95
CA ASN A 228 11.80 16.35 -3.72
C ASN A 228 10.31 16.18 -3.42
N TYR A 229 9.90 16.32 -2.16
CA TYR A 229 8.49 16.34 -1.79
C TYR A 229 7.72 17.40 -2.58
N LEU A 230 8.19 18.66 -2.57
CA LEU A 230 7.55 19.75 -3.29
C LEU A 230 7.57 19.52 -4.81
N LYS A 231 8.74 19.13 -5.35
CA LYS A 231 8.87 18.87 -6.78
C LYS A 231 7.88 17.84 -7.29
N TYR A 232 7.84 16.68 -6.66
CA TYR A 232 7.05 15.56 -7.15
C TYR A 232 5.60 15.59 -6.67
N GLY A 233 5.34 16.16 -5.50
CA GLY A 233 3.99 16.43 -5.04
C GLY A 233 3.24 17.39 -5.97
N ASN A 234 3.91 18.49 -6.40
CA ASN A 234 3.35 19.41 -7.40
C ASN A 234 3.22 18.81 -8.81
N MET A 235 3.77 17.61 -9.06
CA MET A 235 3.47 16.82 -10.25
C MET A 235 2.25 15.92 -10.09
N GLY A 236 1.69 15.79 -8.86
CA GLY A 236 0.56 14.92 -8.55
C GLY A 236 0.91 13.50 -8.16
N VAL A 237 2.14 13.26 -7.69
CA VAL A 237 2.50 11.95 -7.13
C VAL A 237 1.67 11.68 -5.89
N TYR A 238 0.90 10.61 -5.93
CA TYR A 238 -0.10 10.27 -4.93
C TYR A 238 0.48 9.67 -3.64
N MET A 239 1.55 8.87 -3.75
CA MET A 239 2.16 8.16 -2.63
C MET A 239 3.68 8.26 -2.68
N MET A 240 4.31 8.56 -1.54
CA MET A 240 5.75 8.74 -1.41
C MET A 240 6.31 7.80 -0.34
N THR A 241 7.21 6.91 -0.74
CA THR A 241 7.95 6.04 0.19
C THR A 241 9.18 6.78 0.71
N CYS A 242 9.33 6.90 2.03
CA CYS A 242 10.31 7.76 2.71
C CYS A 242 11.09 6.99 3.78
N ASN A 243 12.37 7.34 3.99
CA ASN A 243 13.15 6.83 5.13
C ASN A 243 13.03 7.76 6.34
N SER A 244 12.96 9.09 6.13
CA SER A 244 13.17 10.08 7.19
C SER A 244 12.33 11.35 7.06
N LEU A 245 11.52 11.50 6.04
CA LEU A 245 10.72 12.70 5.84
C LEU A 245 9.46 12.65 6.74
N LYS A 246 9.25 13.68 7.56
CA LYS A 246 8.08 13.77 8.45
C LYS A 246 6.90 14.44 7.76
N PRO A 247 5.75 13.76 7.61
CA PRO A 247 4.54 14.36 7.02
C PRO A 247 4.09 15.65 7.70
N SER A 248 4.25 15.73 9.05
CA SER A 248 3.86 16.93 9.83
C SER A 248 4.69 18.17 9.54
N GLU A 249 5.92 18.00 9.02
CA GLU A 249 6.83 19.10 8.66
C GLU A 249 6.66 19.54 7.19
N MET A 250 5.85 18.82 6.40
CA MET A 250 5.62 19.12 5.00
C MET A 250 4.40 20.02 4.83
N PRO A 251 4.48 21.06 3.97
CA PRO A 251 3.33 21.90 3.67
C PRO A 251 2.28 21.10 2.90
N GLU A 252 1.06 21.57 2.96
CA GLU A 252 0.04 21.19 1.99
C GLU A 252 0.38 21.71 0.60
N LEU A 253 -0.06 20.98 -0.42
CA LEU A 253 0.16 21.30 -1.82
C LEU A 253 -1.13 21.88 -2.41
N GLU A 254 -0.99 22.68 -3.45
CA GLU A 254 -2.15 23.15 -4.22
C GLU A 254 -2.68 22.00 -5.08
N ASP A 255 -4.00 21.99 -5.26
CA ASP A 255 -4.66 21.02 -6.14
C ASP A 255 -4.21 21.19 -7.59
N ILE A 256 -4.12 20.08 -8.31
CA ILE A 256 -3.63 20.06 -9.69
C ILE A 256 -4.81 19.91 -10.63
N ASP A 257 -5.08 20.94 -11.41
CA ASP A 257 -6.05 20.87 -12.49
C ASP A 257 -5.49 20.05 -13.68
N TRP A 258 -5.88 18.79 -13.77
CA TRP A 258 -5.51 17.91 -14.89
C TRP A 258 -6.30 18.20 -16.17
N GLY A 259 -7.21 19.17 -16.16
CA GLY A 259 -8.02 19.55 -17.32
C GLY A 259 -9.06 18.50 -17.75
N THR A 260 -9.34 17.52 -16.90
CA THR A 260 -10.28 16.44 -17.19
C THR A 260 -11.61 16.59 -16.51
N GLY A 261 -11.79 17.60 -15.61
CA GLY A 261 -12.98 17.74 -14.76
C GLY A 261 -13.13 16.58 -13.73
N ALA A 262 -12.20 15.65 -13.71
CA ALA A 262 -12.12 14.63 -12.69
C ALA A 262 -11.51 15.28 -11.43
N LEU A 263 -12.32 15.40 -10.41
CA LEU A 263 -11.86 15.75 -9.07
C LEU A 263 -10.77 14.75 -8.66
N HIS A 264 -9.72 15.26 -8.05
CA HIS A 264 -8.76 14.46 -7.28
C HIS A 264 -9.54 13.84 -6.10
N GLU A 265 -10.20 12.72 -6.35
CA GLU A 265 -10.59 11.87 -5.24
C GLU A 265 -9.32 11.18 -4.75
N PRO A 266 -8.89 11.38 -3.50
CA PRO A 266 -7.81 10.58 -2.95
C PRO A 266 -8.20 9.11 -3.10
N CYS A 267 -7.32 8.28 -3.64
CA CYS A 267 -7.48 6.83 -3.59
C CYS A 267 -7.47 6.43 -2.11
N GLY A 268 -8.64 6.08 -1.58
CA GLY A 268 -8.91 6.02 -0.15
C GLY A 268 -10.04 6.96 0.27
N ALA A 269 -10.48 7.91 -0.57
CA ALA A 269 -11.85 8.36 -0.50
C ALA A 269 -12.69 7.12 -0.84
N THR A 270 -13.26 6.52 0.18
CA THR A 270 -14.26 5.45 0.00
C THR A 270 -15.26 6.02 -0.99
N PRO A 271 -15.45 5.40 -2.18
CA PRO A 271 -16.40 5.92 -3.15
C PRO A 271 -17.70 6.20 -2.43
N THR A 272 -18.26 7.38 -2.61
CA THR A 272 -19.49 7.73 -1.91
C THR A 272 -20.59 6.78 -2.34
N ILE A 273 -21.27 6.21 -1.37
CA ILE A 273 -22.41 5.32 -1.65
C ILE A 273 -23.52 6.18 -2.24
N ASN A 274 -23.78 6.02 -3.54
CA ASN A 274 -24.86 6.70 -4.21
C ASN A 274 -26.22 6.15 -3.82
N THR A 275 -26.30 4.81 -3.75
CA THR A 275 -27.50 4.06 -3.33
C THR A 275 -27.11 2.78 -2.61
N THR A 276 -27.91 2.38 -1.64
CA THR A 276 -27.78 1.08 -0.99
C THR A 276 -29.12 0.36 -1.05
N GLU A 277 -29.09 -0.84 -1.59
CA GLU A 277 -30.22 -1.74 -1.64
C GLU A 277 -29.99 -2.90 -0.67
N TYR A 278 -31.04 -3.44 -0.11
CA TYR A 278 -30.97 -4.56 0.81
C TYR A 278 -31.71 -5.78 0.22
N TYR A 279 -31.11 -6.94 0.36
CA TYR A 279 -31.63 -8.19 -0.18
C TYR A 279 -31.71 -9.26 0.89
N ASN A 280 -32.79 -10.05 0.85
CA ASN A 280 -32.90 -11.25 1.67
C ASN A 280 -31.89 -12.31 1.17
N PRO A 281 -30.98 -12.82 2.03
CA PRO A 281 -29.94 -13.76 1.59
C PRO A 281 -30.48 -15.15 1.21
N MET A 282 -31.73 -15.48 1.60
CA MET A 282 -32.35 -16.77 1.29
C MET A 282 -33.12 -16.74 -0.02
N THR A 283 -33.75 -15.62 -0.36
CA THR A 283 -34.64 -15.51 -1.53
C THR A 283 -34.07 -14.64 -2.65
N GLY A 284 -33.01 -13.83 -2.37
CA GLY A 284 -32.48 -12.84 -3.30
C GLY A 284 -33.43 -11.67 -3.59
N MET A 285 -34.58 -11.58 -2.93
CA MET A 285 -35.54 -10.48 -3.13
C MET A 285 -35.10 -9.21 -2.39
N GLY A 286 -35.28 -8.08 -3.04
CA GLY A 286 -35.07 -6.76 -2.43
C GLY A 286 -35.99 -6.55 -1.23
N VAL A 287 -35.45 -5.98 -0.15
CA VAL A 287 -36.19 -5.67 1.08
C VAL A 287 -35.92 -4.22 1.50
N ALA A 288 -36.94 -3.54 1.97
CA ALA A 288 -36.75 -2.20 2.55
C ALA A 288 -36.05 -2.32 3.91
N ARG A 289 -35.14 -1.38 4.21
CA ARG A 289 -34.30 -1.36 5.43
C ARG A 289 -35.11 -1.43 6.72
N ASP A 290 -36.25 -0.79 6.73
CA ASP A 290 -37.18 -0.68 7.86
C ASP A 290 -38.01 -1.96 8.12
N ILE A 291 -37.99 -2.93 7.17
CA ILE A 291 -38.74 -4.21 7.29
C ILE A 291 -37.87 -5.32 7.88
N VAL A 292 -36.54 -5.17 7.93
CA VAL A 292 -35.60 -6.22 8.35
C VAL A 292 -35.10 -5.97 9.78
N ALA A 293 -36.00 -5.63 10.70
CA ALA A 293 -35.66 -5.46 12.12
C ALA A 293 -35.12 -6.80 12.70
N GLY A 294 -33.84 -6.83 13.10
CA GLY A 294 -33.19 -7.95 13.77
C GLY A 294 -32.80 -9.13 12.88
N GLY A 295 -32.65 -8.94 11.58
CA GLY A 295 -32.31 -9.98 10.62
C GLY A 295 -30.99 -9.78 9.88
N ILE A 296 -30.47 -10.87 9.28
CA ILE A 296 -29.34 -10.83 8.35
C ILE A 296 -29.85 -10.46 6.96
N CYS A 297 -29.25 -9.47 6.31
CA CYS A 297 -29.51 -9.17 4.90
C CYS A 297 -28.19 -8.97 4.13
N ILE A 298 -28.28 -8.93 2.80
CA ILE A 298 -27.18 -8.49 1.94
C ILE A 298 -27.41 -7.04 1.60
N SER A 299 -26.48 -6.18 1.98
CA SER A 299 -26.45 -4.80 1.53
C SER A 299 -25.67 -4.72 0.22
N VAL A 300 -26.26 -4.17 -0.82
CA VAL A 300 -25.64 -3.91 -2.11
C VAL A 300 -25.53 -2.40 -2.28
N SER A 301 -24.31 -1.89 -2.28
CA SER A 301 -24.04 -0.46 -2.43
C SER A 301 -23.51 -0.18 -3.82
N HIS A 302 -24.13 0.76 -4.52
CA HIS A 302 -23.68 1.30 -5.80
C HIS A 302 -22.84 2.56 -5.50
N LEU A 303 -21.60 2.54 -5.92
CA LEU A 303 -20.62 3.57 -5.61
C LEU A 303 -20.53 4.61 -6.72
N SER A 304 -19.97 5.77 -6.41
CA SER A 304 -19.85 6.90 -7.34
C SER A 304 -18.94 6.62 -8.55
N ASP A 305 -18.05 5.62 -8.43
CA ASP A 305 -17.16 5.14 -9.50
C ASP A 305 -17.82 4.09 -10.42
N GLY A 306 -19.10 3.76 -10.17
CA GLY A 306 -19.83 2.74 -10.92
C GLY A 306 -19.60 1.31 -10.42
N THR A 307 -18.79 1.11 -9.38
CA THR A 307 -18.61 -0.21 -8.77
C THR A 307 -19.81 -0.59 -7.89
N VAL A 308 -19.92 -1.88 -7.61
CA VAL A 308 -20.98 -2.44 -6.76
C VAL A 308 -20.34 -3.27 -5.66
N GLN A 309 -20.64 -2.95 -4.41
CA GLN A 309 -20.21 -3.71 -3.24
C GLN A 309 -21.39 -4.43 -2.60
N ALA A 310 -21.22 -5.73 -2.32
CA ALA A 310 -22.21 -6.52 -1.58
C ALA A 310 -21.61 -6.95 -0.23
N ARG A 311 -22.37 -6.75 0.86
CA ARG A 311 -21.96 -7.11 2.22
C ARG A 311 -23.10 -7.84 2.92
N LYS A 312 -22.75 -8.85 3.72
CA LYS A 312 -23.67 -9.44 4.68
C LYS A 312 -23.73 -8.50 5.90
N VAL A 313 -24.90 -8.00 6.23
CA VAL A 313 -25.10 -7.09 7.38
C VAL A 313 -26.15 -7.63 8.33
N LEU A 314 -25.93 -7.41 9.62
CA LEU A 314 -26.93 -7.61 10.65
C LEU A 314 -27.57 -6.24 10.89
N LEU A 315 -28.86 -6.13 10.66
CA LEU A 315 -29.60 -4.91 11.00
C LEU A 315 -30.09 -5.07 12.45
N GLU A 316 -29.60 -4.18 13.31
CA GLU A 316 -30.10 -4.09 14.67
C GLU A 316 -31.54 -3.52 14.66
N PRO A 317 -32.37 -3.93 15.61
CA PRO A 317 -33.77 -3.54 15.68
C PRO A 317 -33.96 -2.05 15.94
#